data_10c46436ce8547c5ca31a53deebaeb2b
#
_entry.id   10c46436ce8547c5ca31a53deebaeb2b
#
_cell.length_a   1.000
_cell.length_b   1.000
_cell.length_c   1.000
_cell.angle_alpha   90.00
_cell.angle_beta   90.00
_cell.angle_gamma   90.00
#
_symmetry.space_group_name_H-M   'P 1'
#
loop_
_entity.id
_entity.type
_entity.pdbx_description
1 polymer ?
#
loop_
_entity_poly.entity_id
_entity_poly.type
_entity_poly.pdbx_seq_one_letter_code
_entity_poly.pdbx_strand_id
1 'polypeptide(L)'
;MNKVFSDFLAWTREHEWGCDESYDLTLSNGTKLSVWDSGVLEVSPANPGHKDIVLSCAVHGNETAPIEICRDIINDIIDEKQTVTHRSLFLIANPASINKGERFVEENMNRLFSGEHSKGSTQNKERERAAKIENYVERFYQSAPEGSRERFHYDLHTAIRDSKREKFAVYPFTHGAPYSRQQLQFLLACGVDTVLLNQAPTTTFSYFSARQFNAHAFTVELGKVRPFGEND
;
A
#
# COMPACT_ATOMS: atom_id res chain seq x y z
N MET A 1 -16.83 -19.54 5.80
CA MET A 1 -15.80 -18.48 5.76
C MET A 1 -16.53 -17.13 5.82
N ASN A 2 -16.06 -16.16 6.60
CA ASN A 2 -16.70 -14.84 6.65
C ASN A 2 -16.55 -14.18 5.25
N LYS A 3 -17.59 -13.45 4.78
CA LYS A 3 -17.64 -12.80 3.46
C LYS A 3 -16.38 -11.95 3.17
N VAL A 4 -15.82 -11.28 4.19
CA VAL A 4 -14.62 -10.46 4.07
C VAL A 4 -13.37 -11.23 3.63
N PHE A 5 -13.22 -12.49 4.07
CA PHE A 5 -12.10 -13.34 3.69
C PHE A 5 -12.38 -14.23 2.49
N SER A 6 -13.59 -14.25 1.94
CA SER A 6 -13.90 -14.94 0.67
C SER A 6 -13.55 -14.10 -0.56
N ASP A 7 -13.66 -12.78 -0.46
CA ASP A 7 -13.23 -11.81 -1.48
C ASP A 7 -13.00 -10.44 -0.81
N PHE A 8 -11.77 -10.22 -0.33
CA PHE A 8 -11.42 -8.99 0.37
C PHE A 8 -11.56 -7.74 -0.50
N LEU A 9 -11.24 -7.82 -1.79
CA LEU A 9 -11.38 -6.69 -2.71
C LEU A 9 -12.86 -6.34 -2.93
N ALA A 10 -13.71 -7.33 -3.22
CA ALA A 10 -15.14 -7.08 -3.40
C ALA A 10 -15.77 -6.49 -2.14
N TRP A 11 -15.46 -7.07 -0.97
CA TRP A 11 -15.93 -6.55 0.32
C TRP A 11 -15.46 -5.11 0.57
N THR A 12 -14.18 -4.80 0.29
CA THR A 12 -13.62 -3.45 0.38
C THR A 12 -14.37 -2.45 -0.50
N ARG A 13 -14.71 -2.84 -1.73
CA ARG A 13 -15.47 -2.00 -2.67
C ARG A 13 -16.91 -1.76 -2.24
N GLU A 14 -17.53 -2.68 -1.50
CA GLU A 14 -18.86 -2.49 -0.90
C GLU A 14 -18.83 -1.48 0.27
N HIS A 15 -17.66 -1.23 0.88
CA HIS A 15 -17.47 -0.34 2.05
C HIS A 15 -16.55 0.85 1.71
N GLU A 16 -16.91 1.64 0.71
CA GLU A 16 -16.05 2.64 0.04
C GLU A 16 -15.23 3.55 0.97
N TRP A 17 -15.80 3.98 2.09
CA TRP A 17 -15.20 5.00 2.95
C TRP A 17 -14.82 4.50 4.35
N GLY A 18 -15.09 3.25 4.62
CA GLY A 18 -14.73 2.61 5.88
C GLY A 18 -15.76 1.61 6.36
N CYS A 19 -15.38 0.86 7.40
CA CYS A 19 -16.23 -0.07 8.12
C CYS A 19 -15.92 0.03 9.61
N ASP A 20 -16.96 0.11 10.44
CA ASP A 20 -16.80 0.21 11.90
C ASP A 20 -16.52 -1.15 12.57
N GLU A 21 -16.62 -2.24 11.81
CA GLU A 21 -16.37 -3.59 12.29
C GLU A 21 -14.95 -4.05 11.94
N SER A 22 -14.34 -4.80 12.83
CA SER A 22 -13.07 -5.50 12.60
C SER A 22 -13.29 -7.00 12.50
N TYR A 23 -12.47 -7.68 11.68
CA TYR A 23 -12.58 -9.11 11.46
C TYR A 23 -11.22 -9.78 11.60
N ASP A 24 -11.20 -10.93 12.29
CA ASP A 24 -10.00 -11.75 12.46
C ASP A 24 -10.22 -13.13 11.88
N LEU A 25 -9.18 -13.69 11.28
CA LEU A 25 -9.09 -15.07 10.84
C LEU A 25 -7.70 -15.62 11.20
N THR A 26 -7.63 -16.83 11.75
CA THR A 26 -6.36 -17.53 11.94
C THR A 26 -6.32 -18.71 10.98
N LEU A 27 -5.30 -18.77 10.14
CA LEU A 27 -5.07 -19.85 9.18
C LEU A 27 -4.52 -21.10 9.89
N SER A 28 -4.52 -22.25 9.19
CA SER A 28 -4.05 -23.52 9.74
C SER A 28 -2.57 -23.50 10.15
N ASN A 29 -1.77 -22.70 9.45
CA ASN A 29 -0.35 -22.49 9.74
C ASN A 29 -0.07 -21.48 10.87
N GLY A 30 -1.13 -20.98 11.53
CA GLY A 30 -1.05 -20.01 12.64
C GLY A 30 -0.89 -18.55 12.20
N THR A 31 -0.91 -18.25 10.91
CA THR A 31 -0.92 -16.86 10.41
C THR A 31 -2.25 -16.20 10.77
N LYS A 32 -2.18 -15.03 11.42
CA LYS A 32 -3.36 -14.21 11.75
C LYS A 32 -3.57 -13.14 10.68
N LEU A 33 -4.81 -13.05 10.21
CA LEU A 33 -5.33 -12.01 9.33
C LEU A 33 -6.27 -11.12 10.14
N SER A 34 -6.03 -9.81 10.13
CA SER A 34 -6.86 -8.84 10.87
C SER A 34 -7.27 -7.71 9.93
N VAL A 35 -8.56 -7.64 9.61
CA VAL A 35 -9.14 -6.51 8.87
C VAL A 35 -9.49 -5.41 9.87
N TRP A 36 -8.85 -4.27 9.76
CA TRP A 36 -9.03 -3.13 10.67
C TRP A 36 -10.05 -2.12 10.19
N ASP A 37 -10.21 -2.03 8.87
CA ASP A 37 -11.14 -1.16 8.17
C ASP A 37 -11.27 -1.62 6.72
N SER A 38 -12.16 -1.05 5.96
CA SER A 38 -12.25 -1.27 4.53
C SER A 38 -10.90 -1.03 3.85
N GLY A 39 -10.42 -2.02 3.09
CA GLY A 39 -9.13 -1.96 2.41
C GLY A 39 -7.90 -1.99 3.32
N VAL A 40 -8.03 -2.34 4.60
CA VAL A 40 -6.92 -2.38 5.57
C VAL A 40 -6.82 -3.76 6.18
N LEU A 41 -5.83 -4.54 5.75
CA LEU A 41 -5.59 -5.91 6.17
C LEU A 41 -4.17 -6.09 6.73
N GLU A 42 -4.06 -6.38 8.03
CA GLU A 42 -2.81 -6.87 8.62
C GLU A 42 -2.70 -8.38 8.46
N VAL A 43 -1.51 -8.85 8.09
CA VAL A 43 -1.12 -10.25 8.05
C VAL A 43 0.07 -10.46 8.98
N SER A 44 -0.13 -11.27 10.02
CA SER A 44 0.91 -11.57 11.02
C SER A 44 1.15 -13.08 11.09
N PRO A 45 2.31 -13.59 10.61
CA PRO A 45 2.64 -15.00 10.76
C PRO A 45 2.85 -15.34 12.23
N ALA A 46 2.68 -16.64 12.58
CA ALA A 46 2.83 -17.12 13.95
C ALA A 46 4.22 -16.79 14.56
N ASN A 47 5.25 -16.83 13.73
CA ASN A 47 6.62 -16.46 14.10
C ASN A 47 7.15 -15.41 13.11
N PRO A 48 6.85 -14.13 13.32
CA PRO A 48 7.22 -13.08 12.36
C PRO A 48 8.73 -12.85 12.36
N GLY A 49 9.32 -12.78 11.17
CA GLY A 49 10.67 -12.27 10.98
C GLY A 49 10.79 -10.79 11.34
N HIS A 50 11.96 -10.22 11.17
CA HIS A 50 12.32 -8.87 11.64
C HIS A 50 11.90 -7.72 10.70
N LYS A 51 11.10 -7.98 9.67
CA LYS A 51 10.63 -6.95 8.74
C LYS A 51 9.15 -6.66 8.94
N ASP A 52 8.80 -5.37 8.80
CA ASP A 52 7.42 -4.88 8.74
C ASP A 52 7.21 -4.24 7.36
N ILE A 53 6.29 -4.80 6.58
CA ILE A 53 6.11 -4.46 5.17
C ILE A 53 4.72 -3.86 4.97
N VAL A 54 4.66 -2.63 4.47
CA VAL A 54 3.44 -2.03 3.94
C VAL A 54 3.43 -2.22 2.43
N LEU A 55 2.36 -2.78 1.91
CA LEU A 55 2.09 -2.89 0.48
C LEU A 55 0.77 -2.18 0.19
N SER A 56 0.84 -1.05 -0.49
CA SER A 56 -0.33 -0.23 -0.82
C SER A 56 -0.61 -0.21 -2.31
N CYS A 57 -1.89 -0.11 -2.65
CA CYS A 57 -2.39 0.07 -4.00
C CYS A 57 -3.65 0.94 -3.98
N ALA A 58 -4.16 1.29 -5.15
CA ALA A 58 -5.40 2.05 -5.31
C ALA A 58 -5.42 3.40 -4.58
N VAL A 59 -4.28 4.05 -4.37
CA VAL A 59 -4.25 5.49 -4.08
C VAL A 59 -4.93 6.24 -5.24
N HIS A 60 -4.83 5.66 -6.45
CA HIS A 60 -5.59 6.02 -7.63
C HIS A 60 -6.43 4.82 -8.10
N GLY A 61 -7.75 4.99 -8.20
CA GLY A 61 -8.69 3.88 -8.40
C GLY A 61 -8.69 3.26 -9.80
N ASN A 62 -8.26 3.99 -10.82
CA ASN A 62 -8.15 3.50 -12.19
C ASN A 62 -6.84 2.75 -12.50
N GLU A 63 -5.94 2.62 -11.52
CA GLU A 63 -4.67 1.93 -11.65
C GLU A 63 -4.84 0.46 -11.24
N THR A 64 -5.39 -0.37 -12.13
CA THR A 64 -5.92 -1.69 -11.81
C THR A 64 -4.86 -2.77 -11.62
N ALA A 65 -3.72 -2.73 -12.32
CA ALA A 65 -2.66 -3.73 -12.18
C ALA A 65 -2.16 -3.91 -10.72
N PRO A 66 -1.83 -2.82 -9.98
CA PRO A 66 -1.50 -2.92 -8.56
C PRO A 66 -2.60 -3.54 -7.70
N ILE A 67 -3.87 -3.24 -8.04
CA ILE A 67 -5.05 -3.76 -7.30
C ILE A 67 -5.17 -5.27 -7.52
N GLU A 68 -5.00 -5.73 -8.75
CA GLU A 68 -5.02 -7.16 -9.10
C GLU A 68 -3.88 -7.91 -8.40
N ILE A 69 -2.66 -7.38 -8.43
CA ILE A 69 -1.50 -7.96 -7.73
C ILE A 69 -1.77 -8.09 -6.24
N CYS A 70 -2.25 -7.04 -5.57
CA CYS A 70 -2.56 -7.10 -4.14
C CYS A 70 -3.68 -8.08 -3.84
N ARG A 71 -4.75 -8.11 -4.66
CA ARG A 71 -5.85 -9.08 -4.54
C ARG A 71 -5.32 -10.51 -4.62
N ASP A 72 -4.50 -10.80 -5.62
CA ASP A 72 -4.02 -12.16 -5.87
C ASP A 72 -3.07 -12.64 -4.77
N ILE A 73 -2.19 -11.76 -4.28
CA ILE A 73 -1.33 -12.06 -3.11
C ILE A 73 -2.18 -12.33 -1.87
N ILE A 74 -3.19 -11.50 -1.59
CA ILE A 74 -4.09 -11.69 -0.44
C ILE A 74 -4.85 -13.02 -0.55
N ASN A 75 -5.40 -13.33 -1.73
CA ASN A 75 -6.10 -14.60 -1.97
C ASN A 75 -5.17 -15.80 -1.78
N ASP A 76 -3.95 -15.76 -2.32
CA ASP A 76 -2.97 -16.84 -2.15
C ASP A 76 -2.54 -17.05 -0.69
N ILE A 77 -2.50 -15.98 0.10
CA ILE A 77 -2.27 -16.08 1.56
C ILE A 77 -3.49 -16.73 2.25
N ILE A 78 -4.71 -16.29 1.95
CA ILE A 78 -5.95 -16.83 2.54
C ILE A 78 -6.13 -18.31 2.17
N ASP A 79 -5.84 -18.67 0.95
CA ASP A 79 -5.90 -20.06 0.44
C ASP A 79 -4.72 -20.92 0.89
N GLU A 80 -3.81 -20.38 1.69
CA GLU A 80 -2.58 -21.03 2.18
C GLU A 80 -1.64 -21.53 1.04
N LYS A 81 -1.76 -20.95 -0.17
CA LYS A 81 -0.85 -21.22 -1.30
C LYS A 81 0.49 -20.51 -1.12
N GLN A 82 0.50 -19.40 -0.40
CA GLN A 82 1.70 -18.62 -0.09
C GLN A 82 1.90 -18.48 1.41
N THR A 83 3.11 -18.80 1.90
CA THR A 83 3.50 -18.60 3.29
C THR A 83 4.10 -17.22 3.49
N VAL A 84 3.58 -16.48 4.46
CA VAL A 84 4.12 -15.16 4.85
C VAL A 84 5.13 -15.35 5.98
N THR A 85 6.31 -14.76 5.85
CA THR A 85 7.39 -14.86 6.85
C THR A 85 7.60 -13.58 7.65
N HIS A 86 7.01 -12.47 7.22
CA HIS A 86 7.12 -11.16 7.86
C HIS A 86 5.75 -10.55 8.08
N ARG A 87 5.63 -9.66 9.06
CA ARG A 87 4.40 -8.87 9.23
C ARG A 87 4.18 -8.00 8.00
N SER A 88 2.96 -7.98 7.53
CA SER A 88 2.58 -7.20 6.35
C SER A 88 1.26 -6.46 6.58
N LEU A 89 1.18 -5.23 6.10
CA LEU A 89 -0.04 -4.44 6.04
C LEU A 89 -0.39 -4.19 4.57
N PHE A 90 -1.51 -4.75 4.13
CA PHE A 90 -2.06 -4.48 2.80
C PHE A 90 -3.04 -3.31 2.88
N LEU A 91 -2.90 -2.36 1.96
CA LEU A 91 -3.74 -1.17 1.88
C LEU A 91 -4.32 -1.01 0.47
N ILE A 92 -5.64 -1.12 0.34
CA ILE A 92 -6.42 -0.70 -0.82
C ILE A 92 -6.95 0.70 -0.49
N ALA A 93 -6.23 1.74 -0.93
CA ALA A 93 -6.33 3.06 -0.31
C ALA A 93 -7.65 3.80 -0.59
N ASN A 94 -8.16 3.80 -1.83
CA ASN A 94 -9.32 4.58 -2.25
C ASN A 94 -10.38 3.72 -2.97
N PRO A 95 -11.15 2.90 -2.25
CA PRO A 95 -12.18 2.05 -2.84
C PRO A 95 -13.23 2.80 -3.64
N ALA A 96 -13.61 4.00 -3.23
CA ALA A 96 -14.59 4.82 -3.93
C ALA A 96 -14.11 5.23 -5.33
N SER A 97 -12.83 5.56 -5.50
CA SER A 97 -12.27 5.86 -6.82
C SER A 97 -12.15 4.60 -7.70
N ILE A 98 -11.93 3.41 -7.10
CA ILE A 98 -11.99 2.13 -7.84
C ILE A 98 -13.39 1.93 -8.42
N ASN A 99 -14.44 2.15 -7.62
CA ASN A 99 -15.82 1.96 -8.05
C ASN A 99 -16.24 2.90 -9.18
N LYS A 100 -15.70 4.13 -9.17
CA LYS A 100 -15.89 5.10 -10.26
C LYS A 100 -15.04 4.79 -11.51
N GLY A 101 -13.99 3.99 -11.38
CA GLY A 101 -13.01 3.78 -12.45
C GLY A 101 -12.19 5.05 -12.74
N GLU A 102 -12.07 5.93 -11.76
CA GLU A 102 -11.41 7.22 -11.88
C GLU A 102 -10.12 7.28 -11.04
N ARG A 103 -9.26 8.24 -11.34
CA ARG A 103 -8.02 8.42 -10.60
C ARG A 103 -8.28 8.80 -9.14
N PHE A 104 -9.24 9.69 -8.89
CA PHE A 104 -9.71 10.12 -7.57
C PHE A 104 -11.14 10.62 -7.68
N VAL A 105 -11.83 10.79 -6.55
CA VAL A 105 -13.23 11.21 -6.49
C VAL A 105 -13.34 12.73 -6.53
N GLU A 106 -12.66 13.42 -5.62
CA GLU A 106 -12.66 14.87 -5.48
C GLU A 106 -11.25 15.45 -5.47
N GLU A 107 -10.31 14.80 -4.79
CA GLU A 107 -8.94 15.30 -4.61
C GLU A 107 -7.91 14.16 -4.69
N ASN A 108 -6.77 14.45 -5.32
CA ASN A 108 -5.71 13.46 -5.49
C ASN A 108 -5.10 13.06 -4.14
N MET A 109 -5.49 11.90 -3.62
CA MET A 109 -5.05 11.38 -2.32
C MET A 109 -3.52 11.32 -2.20
N ASN A 110 -2.78 11.06 -3.29
CA ASN A 110 -1.31 11.06 -3.29
C ASN A 110 -0.69 12.47 -3.15
N ARG A 111 -1.46 13.47 -2.77
CA ARG A 111 -1.04 14.84 -2.41
C ARG A 111 -1.48 15.22 -1.00
N LEU A 112 -2.12 14.27 -0.28
CA LEU A 112 -2.76 14.52 1.01
C LEU A 112 -2.00 13.91 2.20
N PHE A 113 -0.93 13.17 1.94
CA PHE A 113 -0.11 12.57 3.00
C PHE A 113 0.88 13.57 3.62
N SER A 114 1.56 13.15 4.68
CA SER A 114 2.45 13.98 5.50
C SER A 114 1.74 15.16 6.16
N GLY A 115 0.47 14.94 6.58
CA GLY A 115 -0.37 15.91 7.24
C GLY A 115 -1.03 16.94 6.30
N GLU A 116 -0.86 16.84 4.97
CA GLU A 116 -1.53 17.76 4.02
C GLU A 116 -3.05 17.64 4.06
N HIS A 117 -3.58 16.45 4.40
CA HIS A 117 -5.02 16.22 4.57
C HIS A 117 -5.69 17.18 5.58
N SER A 118 -4.93 17.72 6.54
CA SER A 118 -5.43 18.65 7.57
C SER A 118 -5.24 20.13 7.23
N LYS A 119 -4.58 20.46 6.11
CA LYS A 119 -4.29 21.83 5.71
C LYS A 119 -5.40 22.42 4.85
N GLY A 120 -5.62 23.73 4.98
CA GLY A 120 -6.65 24.44 4.21
C GLY A 120 -8.05 24.30 4.82
N SER A 121 -9.06 24.85 4.11
CA SER A 121 -10.46 24.87 4.54
C SER A 121 -11.32 23.78 3.91
N THR A 122 -10.81 23.09 2.88
CA THR A 122 -11.55 22.03 2.20
C THR A 122 -11.57 20.77 3.04
N GLN A 123 -12.77 20.22 3.24
CA GLN A 123 -12.97 18.92 3.87
C GLN A 123 -13.68 18.02 2.85
N ASN A 124 -13.13 16.84 2.60
CA ASN A 124 -13.72 15.84 1.74
C ASN A 124 -13.34 14.42 2.22
N LYS A 125 -13.97 13.42 1.63
CA LYS A 125 -13.79 12.03 2.04
C LYS A 125 -12.38 11.50 1.79
N GLU A 126 -11.68 11.97 0.77
CA GLU A 126 -10.30 11.56 0.49
C GLU A 126 -9.32 12.12 1.53
N ARG A 127 -9.56 13.33 2.05
CA ARG A 127 -8.77 13.90 3.17
C ARG A 127 -8.98 13.11 4.46
N GLU A 128 -10.23 12.78 4.80
CA GLU A 128 -10.55 11.92 5.95
C GLU A 128 -9.89 10.54 5.80
N ARG A 129 -9.94 9.97 4.61
CA ARG A 129 -9.35 8.67 4.31
C ARG A 129 -7.81 8.68 4.39
N ALA A 130 -7.16 9.71 3.86
CA ALA A 130 -5.71 9.87 3.95
C ALA A 130 -5.25 9.95 5.41
N ALA A 131 -5.97 10.71 6.27
CA ALA A 131 -5.69 10.77 7.71
C ALA A 131 -5.83 9.39 8.39
N LYS A 132 -6.89 8.63 8.07
CA LYS A 132 -7.07 7.27 8.60
C LYS A 132 -5.93 6.34 8.17
N ILE A 133 -5.52 6.41 6.90
CA ILE A 133 -4.44 5.57 6.37
C ILE A 133 -3.10 5.89 7.05
N GLU A 134 -2.76 7.16 7.29
CA GLU A 134 -1.58 7.54 8.06
C GLU A 134 -1.60 6.89 9.46
N ASN A 135 -2.75 6.96 10.16
CA ASN A 135 -2.92 6.34 11.48
C ASN A 135 -2.78 4.80 11.44
N TYR A 136 -3.26 4.12 10.39
CA TYR A 136 -3.09 2.67 10.25
C TYR A 136 -1.64 2.26 10.03
N VAL A 137 -0.89 3.01 9.20
CA VAL A 137 0.55 2.77 9.02
C VAL A 137 1.31 3.02 10.32
N GLU A 138 1.00 4.09 11.02
CA GLU A 138 1.58 4.38 12.33
C GLU A 138 1.30 3.25 13.33
N ARG A 139 0.03 2.86 13.49
CA ARG A 139 -0.39 1.74 14.34
C ARG A 139 0.38 0.46 14.00
N PHE A 140 0.49 0.13 12.72
CA PHE A 140 1.18 -1.07 12.26
C PHE A 140 2.65 -1.09 12.66
N TYR A 141 3.38 0.01 12.44
CA TYR A 141 4.78 0.07 12.81
C TYR A 141 5.01 0.17 14.32
N GLN A 142 4.10 0.81 15.07
CA GLN A 142 4.19 0.93 16.52
C GLN A 142 3.81 -0.37 17.27
N SER A 143 2.89 -1.16 16.72
CA SER A 143 2.46 -2.45 17.30
C SER A 143 3.45 -3.59 17.04
N ALA A 144 4.59 -3.31 16.40
CA ALA A 144 5.59 -4.31 16.13
C ALA A 144 6.19 -4.90 17.40
N PRO A 145 6.54 -6.21 17.43
CA PRO A 145 7.27 -6.81 18.54
C PRO A 145 8.56 -6.06 18.86
N GLU A 146 8.97 -6.10 20.14
CA GLU A 146 10.24 -5.47 20.57
C GLU A 146 11.43 -6.01 19.76
N GLY A 147 12.45 -5.15 19.60
CA GLY A 147 13.67 -5.47 18.90
C GLY A 147 13.93 -4.57 17.68
N SER A 148 15.08 -4.77 17.05
CA SER A 148 15.43 -4.05 15.83
C SER A 148 14.62 -4.59 14.65
N ARG A 149 13.84 -3.73 14.01
CA ARG A 149 13.00 -4.08 12.87
C ARG A 149 13.27 -3.17 11.69
N GLU A 150 13.30 -3.75 10.50
CA GLU A 150 13.38 -3.02 9.25
C GLU A 150 11.97 -2.72 8.74
N ARG A 151 11.72 -1.50 8.31
CA ARG A 151 10.42 -1.03 7.80
C ARG A 151 10.48 -0.81 6.32
N PHE A 152 9.46 -1.30 5.61
CA PHE A 152 9.36 -1.22 4.15
C PHE A 152 7.98 -0.71 3.76
N HIS A 153 7.93 0.10 2.70
CA HIS A 153 6.67 0.49 2.07
C HIS A 153 6.83 0.54 0.56
N TYR A 154 6.11 -0.34 -0.13
CA TYR A 154 5.99 -0.32 -1.59
C TYR A 154 4.59 0.16 -1.95
N ASP A 155 4.50 1.41 -2.43
CA ASP A 155 3.27 2.05 -2.88
C ASP A 155 3.12 1.82 -4.39
N LEU A 156 2.24 0.88 -4.76
CA LEU A 156 2.13 0.36 -6.11
C LEU A 156 1.19 1.22 -6.95
N HIS A 157 1.66 1.64 -8.10
CA HIS A 157 1.00 2.52 -9.06
C HIS A 157 1.15 2.04 -10.49
N THR A 158 0.46 2.72 -11.42
CA THR A 158 0.73 2.66 -12.86
C THR A 158 0.88 4.05 -13.43
N ALA A 159 1.77 4.23 -14.41
CA ALA A 159 2.07 5.52 -15.01
C ALA A 159 0.92 5.99 -15.92
N ILE A 160 0.47 7.25 -15.72
CA ILE A 160 -0.58 7.87 -16.54
C ILE A 160 -0.06 8.21 -17.95
N ARG A 161 1.23 8.53 -18.05
CA ARG A 161 1.86 8.97 -19.30
C ARG A 161 2.73 7.88 -19.88
N ASP A 162 2.81 7.85 -21.20
CA ASP A 162 3.77 7.02 -21.88
C ASP A 162 5.19 7.34 -21.41
N SER A 163 5.88 6.32 -20.95
CA SER A 163 7.26 6.37 -20.51
C SER A 163 8.11 5.45 -21.39
N LYS A 164 9.37 5.84 -21.64
CA LYS A 164 10.34 4.96 -22.28
C LYS A 164 10.65 3.72 -21.44
N ARG A 165 10.35 3.79 -20.15
CA ARG A 165 10.45 2.68 -19.20
C ARG A 165 9.06 2.42 -18.66
N GLU A 166 8.55 1.23 -18.90
CA GLU A 166 7.20 0.83 -18.47
C GLU A 166 7.15 0.61 -16.96
N LYS A 167 8.23 0.04 -16.39
CA LYS A 167 8.36 -0.20 -14.96
C LYS A 167 9.50 0.65 -14.39
N PHE A 168 9.20 1.44 -13.38
CA PHE A 168 10.20 2.24 -12.67
C PHE A 168 9.75 2.50 -11.24
N ALA A 169 10.69 2.89 -10.37
CA ALA A 169 10.38 3.32 -9.01
C ALA A 169 10.78 4.77 -8.80
N VAL A 170 10.08 5.45 -7.90
CA VAL A 170 10.47 6.75 -7.38
C VAL A 170 10.99 6.55 -5.96
N TYR A 171 12.26 6.88 -5.75
CA TYR A 171 12.86 6.92 -4.43
C TYR A 171 12.54 8.27 -3.78
N PRO A 172 11.88 8.33 -2.63
CA PRO A 172 11.58 9.57 -1.94
C PRO A 172 12.86 10.35 -1.57
N PHE A 173 12.72 11.65 -1.37
CA PHE A 173 13.82 12.50 -0.94
C PHE A 173 14.38 12.04 0.41
N THR A 174 15.68 11.77 0.47
CA THR A 174 16.33 11.11 1.62
C THR A 174 16.85 12.07 2.68
N HIS A 175 16.73 13.39 2.49
CA HIS A 175 17.32 14.40 3.39
C HIS A 175 18.82 14.22 3.64
N GLY A 176 19.55 13.69 2.66
CA GLY A 176 20.99 13.46 2.76
C GLY A 176 21.38 12.07 3.30
N ALA A 177 20.40 11.23 3.68
CA ALA A 177 20.69 9.84 4.01
C ALA A 177 21.11 9.05 2.75
N PRO A 178 22.02 8.06 2.88
CA PRO A 178 22.46 7.26 1.74
C PRO A 178 21.34 6.42 1.16
N TYR A 179 21.36 6.21 -0.16
CA TYR A 179 20.46 5.29 -0.84
C TYR A 179 20.78 3.84 -0.48
N SER A 180 19.76 3.02 -0.23
CA SER A 180 19.93 1.61 0.10
C SER A 180 20.26 0.79 -1.15
N ARG A 181 21.50 0.33 -1.26
CA ARG A 181 21.92 -0.57 -2.34
C ARG A 181 21.11 -1.86 -2.36
N GLN A 182 20.77 -2.39 -1.18
CA GLN A 182 19.99 -3.62 -1.07
C GLN A 182 18.59 -3.44 -1.67
N GLN A 183 17.94 -2.29 -1.43
CA GLN A 183 16.63 -2.00 -1.98
C GLN A 183 16.67 -1.79 -3.49
N LEU A 184 17.70 -1.13 -4.02
CA LEU A 184 17.88 -1.00 -5.47
C LEU A 184 18.09 -2.36 -6.14
N GLN A 185 18.84 -3.27 -5.50
CA GLN A 185 19.01 -4.64 -5.99
C GLN A 185 17.71 -5.45 -5.92
N PHE A 186 16.90 -5.27 -4.88
CA PHE A 186 15.58 -5.89 -4.76
C PHE A 186 14.64 -5.43 -5.87
N LEU A 187 14.54 -4.12 -6.11
CA LEU A 187 13.71 -3.57 -7.19
C LEU A 187 14.16 -4.11 -8.56
N LEU A 188 15.46 -4.18 -8.81
CA LEU A 188 16.01 -4.78 -10.04
C LEU A 188 15.61 -6.25 -10.18
N ALA A 189 15.68 -7.03 -9.10
CA ALA A 189 15.24 -8.43 -9.10
C ALA A 189 13.73 -8.59 -9.37
N CYS A 190 12.92 -7.58 -9.01
CA CYS A 190 11.49 -7.50 -9.34
C CYS A 190 11.22 -6.98 -10.77
N GLY A 191 12.25 -6.77 -11.59
CA GLY A 191 12.11 -6.26 -12.97
C GLY A 191 11.93 -4.74 -13.06
N VAL A 192 12.19 -4.00 -11.97
CA VAL A 192 12.20 -2.53 -11.94
C VAL A 192 13.65 -2.05 -12.09
N ASP A 193 14.06 -1.78 -13.31
CA ASP A 193 15.45 -1.45 -13.68
C ASP A 193 15.79 0.04 -13.63
N THR A 194 14.78 0.86 -13.42
CA THR A 194 14.90 2.34 -13.43
C THR A 194 14.39 2.93 -12.13
N VAL A 195 15.18 3.80 -11.51
CA VAL A 195 14.80 4.49 -10.27
C VAL A 195 15.00 6.00 -10.44
N LEU A 196 13.94 6.76 -10.20
CA LEU A 196 13.94 8.21 -10.17
C LEU A 196 14.21 8.67 -8.73
N LEU A 197 15.18 9.55 -8.54
CA LEU A 197 15.55 10.07 -7.22
C LEU A 197 14.90 11.44 -7.00
N ASN A 198 13.99 11.55 -6.06
CA ASN A 198 13.40 12.83 -5.69
C ASN A 198 14.43 13.74 -5.06
N GLN A 199 14.45 15.01 -5.48
CA GLN A 199 15.40 16.03 -5.04
C GLN A 199 14.84 16.98 -3.98
N ALA A 200 13.55 16.82 -3.63
CA ALA A 200 12.85 17.67 -2.65
C ALA A 200 11.77 16.88 -1.91
N PRO A 201 11.37 17.33 -0.71
CA PRO A 201 10.21 16.81 0.00
C PRO A 201 8.94 16.83 -0.86
N THR A 202 8.08 15.83 -0.66
CA THR A 202 6.78 15.70 -1.34
C THR A 202 5.69 15.38 -0.31
N THR A 203 4.45 15.24 -0.79
CA THR A 203 3.30 14.84 0.03
C THR A 203 2.74 13.48 -0.40
N THR A 204 3.58 12.66 -1.04
CA THR A 204 3.20 11.32 -1.48
C THR A 204 3.19 10.32 -0.33
N PHE A 205 2.47 9.23 -0.51
CA PHE A 205 2.34 8.21 0.52
C PHE A 205 3.67 7.51 0.86
N SER A 206 4.46 7.17 -0.16
CA SER A 206 5.80 6.62 0.06
C SER A 206 6.73 7.59 0.80
N TYR A 207 6.67 8.90 0.52
CA TYR A 207 7.46 9.90 1.23
C TYR A 207 7.05 10.01 2.71
N PHE A 208 5.74 9.95 3.02
CA PHE A 208 5.25 9.92 4.41
C PHE A 208 5.91 8.78 5.20
N SER A 209 5.88 7.56 4.68
CA SER A 209 6.49 6.41 5.38
C SER A 209 8.00 6.52 5.52
N ALA A 210 8.69 7.00 4.47
CA ALA A 210 10.13 7.23 4.54
C ALA A 210 10.49 8.27 5.60
N ARG A 211 9.76 9.39 5.63
CA ARG A 211 10.07 10.53 6.50
C ARG A 211 9.70 10.27 7.95
N GLN A 212 8.50 9.71 8.19
CA GLN A 212 7.95 9.56 9.54
C GLN A 212 8.51 8.33 10.28
N PHE A 213 8.77 7.25 9.55
CA PHE A 213 9.12 5.96 10.16
C PHE A 213 10.49 5.44 9.75
N ASN A 214 11.27 6.22 9.00
CA ASN A 214 12.54 5.79 8.41
C ASN A 214 12.41 4.47 7.63
N ALA A 215 11.27 4.31 6.95
CA ALA A 215 11.01 3.12 6.14
C ALA A 215 11.77 3.20 4.81
N HIS A 216 12.22 2.06 4.32
CA HIS A 216 12.61 1.90 2.93
C HIS A 216 11.36 1.97 2.06
N ALA A 217 11.05 3.14 1.52
CA ALA A 217 9.79 3.39 0.84
C ALA A 217 10.01 3.79 -0.62
N PHE A 218 9.07 3.37 -1.49
CA PHE A 218 9.09 3.63 -2.92
C PHE A 218 7.68 3.81 -3.45
N THR A 219 7.49 4.73 -4.40
CA THR A 219 6.38 4.63 -5.34
C THR A 219 6.84 3.76 -6.50
N VAL A 220 6.13 2.66 -6.77
CA VAL A 220 6.52 1.68 -7.79
C VAL A 220 5.51 1.70 -8.93
N GLU A 221 5.93 2.13 -10.09
CA GLU A 221 5.12 2.20 -11.31
C GLU A 221 5.24 0.89 -12.11
N LEU A 222 4.12 0.18 -12.29
CA LEU A 222 4.06 -1.19 -12.82
C LEU A 222 3.45 -1.24 -14.24
N GLY A 223 3.76 -0.27 -15.07
CA GLY A 223 3.25 -0.21 -16.43
C GLY A 223 2.21 0.89 -16.62
N LYS A 224 1.28 0.69 -17.58
CA LYS A 224 0.26 1.66 -17.95
C LYS A 224 -1.08 1.36 -17.27
N VAL A 225 -1.92 2.38 -17.16
CA VAL A 225 -3.33 2.21 -16.74
C VAL A 225 -4.07 1.37 -17.78
N ARG A 226 -4.70 0.27 -17.33
CA ARG A 226 -5.58 -0.60 -18.13
C ARG A 226 -6.82 -0.98 -17.33
N PRO A 227 -7.91 -1.44 -17.96
CA PRO A 227 -9.05 -2.01 -17.25
C PRO A 227 -8.70 -3.29 -16.47
N PHE A 228 -9.53 -3.65 -15.50
CA PHE A 228 -9.41 -4.93 -14.80
C PHE A 228 -9.44 -6.11 -15.79
N GLY A 229 -8.55 -7.07 -15.60
CA GLY A 229 -8.43 -8.28 -16.43
C GLY A 229 -7.66 -8.08 -17.74
N GLU A 230 -7.16 -6.87 -18.02
CA GLU A 230 -6.38 -6.55 -19.22
C GLU A 230 -4.89 -6.26 -18.89
N ASN A 231 -4.47 -6.52 -17.66
CA ASN A 231 -3.08 -6.36 -17.23
C ASN A 231 -2.29 -7.65 -17.50
N ASP A 232 -1.05 -7.50 -18.01
CA ASP A 232 -0.12 -8.60 -18.35
C ASP A 232 0.85 -8.85 -17.18
#